data_da7c15f9b385885813c4abb57460a0a8
#
_entry.id   da7c15f9b385885813c4abb57460a0a8
#
_cell.length_a   1.000
_cell.length_b   1.000
_cell.length_c   1.000
_cell.angle_alpha   90.00
_cell.angle_beta   90.00
_cell.angle_gamma   90.00
#
_symmetry.space_group_name_H-M   'P 1'
#
loop_
_entity.id
_entity.type
_entity.pdbx_description
1 polymer ?
#
loop_
_entity_poly.entity_id
_entity_poly.type
_entity_poly.pdbx_seq_one_letter_code
_entity_poly.pdbx_strand_id
1 'polypeptide(L)'
;MTTPASTPAFQPNRHCIGIGRRALLQLRASLEREAAPYVASTLQEAGFAGGEEVYQALVAWCREEYGVERPAELDAQYLGEAVSRFFGELGWGRLTVRQLGSAVLALDSTDWAEAGDEGGSEFPSCHLSCGLLADVFGRIADGLAAVMEVECRTRSDVRCRFLVGAPETLAAIYERMAQGLSYAEAIGS
;
A
#
# COMPACT_ATOMS: atom_id res chain seq x y z
N MET A 1 -16.56 -37.35 10.00
CA MET A 1 -16.06 -36.10 10.59
C MET A 1 -14.88 -35.67 9.75
N THR A 2 -15.11 -34.78 8.80
CA THR A 2 -14.07 -34.23 7.91
C THR A 2 -13.40 -33.08 8.67
N THR A 3 -12.15 -33.25 9.03
CA THR A 3 -11.31 -32.17 9.60
C THR A 3 -11.27 -31.03 8.58
N PRO A 4 -11.58 -29.79 8.94
CA PRO A 4 -11.41 -28.69 8.01
C PRO A 4 -9.92 -28.61 7.66
N ALA A 5 -9.62 -28.61 6.36
CA ALA A 5 -8.28 -28.38 5.88
C ALA A 5 -7.82 -27.01 6.43
N SER A 6 -6.79 -27.02 7.25
CA SER A 6 -6.15 -25.78 7.70
C SER A 6 -5.63 -25.08 6.45
N THR A 7 -6.17 -23.92 6.14
CA THR A 7 -5.58 -23.03 5.13
C THR A 7 -4.10 -22.89 5.48
N PRO A 8 -3.17 -23.20 4.55
CA PRO A 8 -1.75 -23.04 4.86
C PRO A 8 -1.53 -21.56 5.20
N ALA A 9 -0.98 -21.30 6.39
CA ALA A 9 -0.59 -19.96 6.75
C ALA A 9 0.44 -19.51 5.71
N PHE A 10 0.22 -18.34 5.08
CA PHE A 10 1.17 -17.76 4.15
C PHE A 10 2.56 -17.76 4.79
N GLN A 11 3.52 -18.39 4.12
CA GLN A 11 4.90 -18.35 4.54
C GLN A 11 5.62 -17.30 3.69
N PRO A 12 6.07 -16.18 4.30
CA PRO A 12 6.88 -15.22 3.59
C PRO A 12 8.09 -15.96 2.98
N ASN A 13 8.49 -15.55 1.78
CA ASN A 13 9.67 -16.13 1.17
C ASN A 13 10.90 -15.87 2.07
N ARG A 14 12.01 -16.59 1.83
CA ARG A 14 13.22 -16.51 2.66
C ARG A 14 13.86 -15.10 2.77
N HIS A 15 13.40 -14.14 1.94
CA HIS A 15 13.88 -12.77 1.91
C HIS A 15 12.98 -11.80 2.71
N CYS A 16 11.78 -12.24 3.11
CA CYS A 16 10.87 -11.46 3.95
C CYS A 16 11.00 -11.85 5.40
N ILE A 17 10.94 -10.87 6.29
CA ILE A 17 10.84 -11.06 7.74
C ILE A 17 9.49 -10.55 8.24
N GLY A 18 8.91 -11.27 9.20
CA GLY A 18 7.73 -10.78 9.91
C GLY A 18 8.13 -9.81 11.02
N ILE A 19 7.49 -8.64 11.06
CA ILE A 19 7.66 -7.67 12.15
C ILE A 19 6.32 -7.42 12.82
N GLY A 20 6.29 -7.36 14.15
CA GLY A 20 5.07 -7.03 14.87
C GLY A 20 4.63 -5.58 14.61
N ARG A 21 3.33 -5.37 14.40
CA ARG A 21 2.75 -4.03 14.13
C ARG A 21 3.23 -2.97 15.13
N ARG A 22 3.26 -3.30 16.43
CA ARG A 22 3.74 -2.37 17.47
C ARG A 22 5.20 -1.97 17.29
N ALA A 23 6.06 -2.87 16.79
CA ALA A 23 7.46 -2.54 16.53
C ALA A 23 7.58 -1.55 15.35
N LEU A 24 6.79 -1.74 14.30
CA LEU A 24 6.72 -0.81 13.17
C LEU A 24 6.24 0.58 13.62
N LEU A 25 5.16 0.65 14.40
CA LEU A 25 4.63 1.91 14.93
C LEU A 25 5.63 2.61 15.87
N GLN A 26 6.33 1.86 16.72
CA GLN A 26 7.37 2.40 17.59
C GLN A 26 8.58 2.92 16.80
N LEU A 27 8.99 2.21 15.76
CA LEU A 27 10.07 2.65 14.87
C LEU A 27 9.71 3.99 14.22
N ARG A 28 8.50 4.09 13.65
CA ARG A 28 7.99 5.35 13.07
C ARG A 28 8.00 6.48 14.12
N ALA A 29 7.40 6.27 15.28
CA ALA A 29 7.36 7.28 16.34
C ALA A 29 8.76 7.73 16.80
N SER A 30 9.73 6.82 16.78
CA SER A 30 11.12 7.17 17.08
C SER A 30 11.74 8.02 15.98
N LEU A 31 11.50 7.70 14.71
CA LEU A 31 11.98 8.50 13.57
C LEU A 31 11.32 9.89 13.54
N GLU A 32 10.00 9.98 13.83
CA GLU A 32 9.28 11.25 13.95
C GLU A 32 9.90 12.15 15.02
N ARG A 33 10.33 11.59 16.14
CA ARG A 33 10.94 12.33 17.25
C ARG A 33 12.37 12.76 16.96
N GLU A 34 13.17 11.89 16.32
CA GLU A 34 14.62 12.10 16.16
C GLU A 34 14.97 12.74 14.81
N ALA A 35 14.15 12.55 13.78
CA ALA A 35 14.47 12.91 12.40
C ALA A 35 13.28 13.50 11.63
N ALA A 36 12.40 14.25 12.28
CA ALA A 36 11.15 14.76 11.73
C ALA A 36 11.18 15.22 10.26
N PRO A 37 12.16 16.02 9.79
CA PRO A 37 12.18 16.49 8.40
C PRO A 37 12.38 15.38 7.35
N TYR A 38 12.91 14.22 7.76
CA TYR A 38 13.33 13.15 6.85
C TYR A 38 12.47 11.87 6.99
N VAL A 39 11.53 11.83 7.91
CA VAL A 39 10.73 10.62 8.21
C VAL A 39 10.03 10.11 6.98
N ALA A 40 9.32 10.99 6.27
CA ALA A 40 8.54 10.60 5.10
C ALA A 40 9.43 9.98 4.02
N SER A 41 10.51 10.66 3.61
CA SER A 41 11.43 10.15 2.59
C SER A 41 12.13 8.87 3.02
N THR A 42 12.63 8.82 4.26
CA THR A 42 13.32 7.62 4.79
C THR A 42 12.43 6.40 4.80
N LEU A 43 11.19 6.54 5.25
CA LEU A 43 10.24 5.43 5.27
C LEU A 43 9.77 5.04 3.85
N GLN A 44 9.55 6.01 2.96
CA GLN A 44 9.23 5.73 1.56
C GLN A 44 10.38 4.99 0.85
N GLU A 45 11.62 5.43 1.03
CA GLU A 45 12.80 4.76 0.48
C GLU A 45 12.93 3.33 1.01
N ALA A 46 12.76 3.14 2.32
CA ALA A 46 12.80 1.81 2.93
C ALA A 46 11.67 0.90 2.41
N GLY A 47 10.45 1.43 2.28
CA GLY A 47 9.32 0.70 1.71
C GLY A 47 9.55 0.31 0.25
N PHE A 48 10.04 1.25 -0.55
CA PHE A 48 10.36 1.00 -1.96
C PHE A 48 11.46 -0.07 -2.11
N ALA A 49 12.50 -0.01 -1.29
CA ALA A 49 13.59 -0.99 -1.31
C ALA A 49 13.12 -2.42 -0.97
N GLY A 50 12.07 -2.57 -0.15
CA GLY A 50 11.48 -3.88 0.19
C GLY A 50 10.38 -4.34 -0.77
N GLY A 51 10.04 -3.58 -1.78
CA GLY A 51 8.93 -3.87 -2.70
C GLY A 51 9.18 -5.08 -3.59
N GLU A 52 10.43 -5.29 -4.03
CA GLU A 52 10.78 -6.43 -4.90
C GLU A 52 10.47 -7.77 -4.23
N GLU A 53 10.87 -7.96 -2.97
CA GLU A 53 10.63 -9.20 -2.24
C GLU A 53 9.14 -9.45 -2.03
N VAL A 54 8.38 -8.38 -1.76
CA VAL A 54 6.91 -8.47 -1.61
C VAL A 54 6.25 -8.77 -2.95
N TYR A 55 6.71 -8.18 -4.05
CA TYR A 55 6.23 -8.50 -5.39
C TYR A 55 6.52 -9.97 -5.76
N GLN A 56 7.74 -10.48 -5.49
CA GLN A 56 8.06 -11.89 -5.74
C GLN A 56 7.19 -12.84 -4.90
N ALA A 57 6.88 -12.45 -3.67
CA ALA A 57 5.93 -13.20 -2.84
C ALA A 57 4.51 -13.18 -3.44
N LEU A 58 4.05 -12.05 -3.98
CA LEU A 58 2.77 -11.92 -4.68
C LEU A 58 2.74 -12.80 -5.94
N VAL A 59 3.82 -12.83 -6.73
CA VAL A 59 3.93 -13.71 -7.92
C VAL A 59 3.78 -15.18 -7.51
N ALA A 60 4.53 -15.62 -6.49
CA ALA A 60 4.44 -17.00 -6.01
C ALA A 60 3.02 -17.32 -5.51
N TRP A 61 2.41 -16.42 -4.76
CA TRP A 61 1.05 -16.56 -4.24
C TRP A 61 0.00 -16.61 -5.38
N CYS A 62 0.12 -15.76 -6.40
CA CYS A 62 -0.77 -15.78 -7.58
C CYS A 62 -0.63 -17.07 -8.38
N ARG A 63 0.57 -17.64 -8.47
CA ARG A 63 0.80 -18.94 -9.12
C ARG A 63 0.08 -20.06 -8.38
N GLU A 64 0.10 -20.07 -7.06
CA GLU A 64 -0.56 -21.08 -6.24
C GLU A 64 -2.08 -20.94 -6.26
N GLU A 65 -2.61 -19.71 -6.15
CA GLU A 65 -4.04 -19.45 -6.01
C GLU A 65 -4.80 -19.37 -7.33
N TYR A 66 -4.15 -18.87 -8.40
CA TYR A 66 -4.80 -18.60 -9.69
C TYR A 66 -4.15 -19.31 -10.87
N GLY A 67 -2.98 -19.93 -10.70
CA GLY A 67 -2.27 -20.62 -11.77
C GLY A 67 -1.66 -19.69 -12.83
N VAL A 68 -1.45 -18.41 -12.52
CA VAL A 68 -0.83 -17.42 -13.41
C VAL A 68 0.64 -17.20 -13.07
N GLU A 69 1.46 -16.91 -14.06
CA GLU A 69 2.90 -16.67 -13.84
C GLU A 69 3.17 -15.24 -13.36
N ARG A 70 2.33 -14.28 -13.70
CA ARG A 70 2.45 -12.89 -13.30
C ARG A 70 1.10 -12.32 -12.85
N PRO A 71 1.05 -11.50 -11.80
CA PRO A 71 -0.20 -10.85 -11.36
C PRO A 71 -0.89 -10.06 -12.47
N ALA A 72 -0.13 -9.45 -13.38
CA ALA A 72 -0.65 -8.69 -14.53
C ALA A 72 -1.43 -9.53 -15.56
N GLU A 73 -1.39 -10.85 -15.48
CA GLU A 73 -2.19 -11.75 -16.33
C GLU A 73 -3.63 -11.90 -15.83
N LEU A 74 -3.91 -11.46 -14.61
CA LEU A 74 -5.26 -11.44 -14.08
C LEU A 74 -6.05 -10.24 -14.64
N ASP A 75 -7.31 -10.47 -14.97
CA ASP A 75 -8.22 -9.36 -15.24
C ASP A 75 -8.27 -8.39 -14.07
N ALA A 76 -8.51 -7.10 -14.35
CA ALA A 76 -8.44 -6.03 -13.34
C ALA A 76 -9.27 -6.30 -12.06
N GLN A 77 -10.44 -6.96 -12.20
CA GLN A 77 -11.27 -7.35 -11.06
C GLN A 77 -10.58 -8.41 -10.19
N TYR A 78 -10.04 -9.46 -10.82
CA TYR A 78 -9.35 -10.53 -10.10
C TYR A 78 -8.02 -10.06 -9.52
N LEU A 79 -7.30 -9.18 -10.22
CA LEU A 79 -6.09 -8.55 -9.69
C LEU A 79 -6.38 -7.76 -8.41
N GLY A 80 -7.46 -6.97 -8.39
CA GLY A 80 -7.87 -6.22 -7.19
C GLY A 80 -8.19 -7.15 -6.01
N GLU A 81 -8.87 -8.26 -6.26
CA GLU A 81 -9.15 -9.27 -5.23
C GLU A 81 -7.87 -9.99 -4.75
N ALA A 82 -6.99 -10.37 -5.68
CA ALA A 82 -5.73 -11.03 -5.38
C ALA A 82 -4.84 -10.15 -4.49
N VAL A 83 -4.66 -8.88 -4.85
CA VAL A 83 -3.91 -7.91 -4.06
C VAL A 83 -4.53 -7.74 -2.67
N SER A 84 -5.86 -7.62 -2.57
CA SER A 84 -6.55 -7.49 -1.28
C SER A 84 -6.33 -8.69 -0.37
N ARG A 85 -6.48 -9.90 -0.90
CA ARG A 85 -6.27 -11.13 -0.13
C ARG A 85 -4.82 -11.30 0.28
N PHE A 86 -3.90 -11.09 -0.65
CA PHE A 86 -2.46 -11.22 -0.40
C PHE A 86 -1.99 -10.31 0.73
N PHE A 87 -2.28 -9.00 0.67
CA PHE A 87 -1.90 -8.08 1.74
C PHE A 87 -2.61 -8.38 3.06
N GLY A 88 -3.87 -8.87 3.01
CA GLY A 88 -4.58 -9.34 4.19
C GLY A 88 -3.89 -10.54 4.85
N GLU A 89 -3.43 -11.51 4.08
CA GLU A 89 -2.70 -12.70 4.57
C GLU A 89 -1.31 -12.35 5.10
N LEU A 90 -0.65 -11.34 4.52
CA LEU A 90 0.60 -10.77 5.06
C LEU A 90 0.41 -10.00 6.38
N GLY A 91 -0.84 -9.70 6.77
CA GLY A 91 -1.13 -8.92 7.97
C GLY A 91 -1.06 -7.40 7.79
N TRP A 92 -0.94 -6.90 6.56
CA TRP A 92 -0.99 -5.47 6.26
C TRP A 92 -2.40 -4.90 6.33
N GLY A 93 -3.41 -5.72 6.08
CA GLY A 93 -4.81 -5.32 5.96
C GLY A 93 -5.36 -5.58 4.56
N ARG A 94 -6.68 -5.49 4.42
CA ARG A 94 -7.36 -5.70 3.15
C ARG A 94 -7.46 -4.40 2.38
N LEU A 95 -7.29 -4.51 1.05
CA LEU A 95 -7.39 -3.38 0.12
C LEU A 95 -8.65 -3.50 -0.74
N THR A 96 -9.36 -2.42 -0.92
CA THR A 96 -10.37 -2.28 -1.98
C THR A 96 -9.77 -1.44 -3.08
N VAL A 97 -9.59 -2.03 -4.26
CA VAL A 97 -9.03 -1.34 -5.43
C VAL A 97 -10.17 -0.70 -6.23
N ARG A 98 -10.06 0.58 -6.51
CA ARG A 98 -11.03 1.35 -7.31
C ARG A 98 -10.31 2.23 -8.31
N GLN A 99 -10.85 2.33 -9.51
CA GLN A 99 -10.39 3.33 -10.48
C GLN A 99 -11.01 4.68 -10.18
N LEU A 100 -10.19 5.73 -10.13
CA LEU A 100 -10.60 7.13 -10.02
C LEU A 100 -10.17 7.88 -11.29
N GLY A 101 -11.15 8.24 -12.11
CA GLY A 101 -10.83 8.80 -13.42
C GLY A 101 -10.14 7.80 -14.36
N SER A 102 -9.34 8.27 -15.30
CA SER A 102 -8.69 7.43 -16.32
C SER A 102 -7.28 6.98 -15.97
N ALA A 103 -6.61 7.65 -15.02
CA ALA A 103 -5.16 7.50 -14.81
C ALA A 103 -4.76 7.21 -13.34
N VAL A 104 -5.74 7.06 -12.44
CA VAL A 104 -5.48 6.90 -11.01
C VAL A 104 -6.27 5.73 -10.46
N LEU A 105 -5.61 4.88 -9.68
CA LEU A 105 -6.26 3.89 -8.83
C LEU A 105 -6.30 4.40 -7.39
N ALA A 106 -7.37 4.09 -6.66
CA ALA A 106 -7.42 4.23 -5.21
C ALA A 106 -7.35 2.85 -4.57
N LEU A 107 -6.51 2.72 -3.56
CA LEU A 107 -6.43 1.56 -2.68
C LEU A 107 -6.96 2.00 -1.31
N ASP A 108 -8.11 1.49 -0.93
CA ASP A 108 -8.79 1.83 0.32
C ASP A 108 -8.63 0.70 1.34
N SER A 109 -8.30 1.03 2.59
CA SER A 109 -8.24 0.06 3.69
C SER A 109 -8.78 0.66 4.99
N THR A 110 -9.61 -0.10 5.69
CA THR A 110 -10.10 0.26 7.03
C THR A 110 -9.32 -0.40 8.17
N ASP A 111 -8.39 -1.29 7.84
CA ASP A 111 -7.60 -2.10 8.79
C ASP A 111 -6.09 -2.07 8.50
N TRP A 112 -5.61 -1.08 7.73
CA TRP A 112 -4.20 -1.00 7.33
C TRP A 112 -3.24 -0.92 8.52
N ALA A 113 -2.24 -1.82 8.55
CA ALA A 113 -1.42 -2.07 9.73
C ALA A 113 -0.46 -0.91 10.08
N GLU A 114 0.00 -0.13 9.11
CA GLU A 114 0.88 1.02 9.38
C GLU A 114 0.13 2.20 10.02
N ALA A 115 -1.19 2.31 9.83
CA ALA A 115 -1.96 3.35 10.46
C ALA A 115 -2.03 3.14 11.99
N GLY A 116 -1.73 4.20 12.74
CA GLY A 116 -1.93 4.21 14.20
C GLY A 116 -3.42 4.21 14.58
N ASP A 117 -3.74 3.66 15.74
CA ASP A 117 -5.12 3.61 16.24
C ASP A 117 -5.48 4.86 17.09
N GLU A 118 -4.47 5.62 17.51
CA GLU A 118 -4.65 6.69 18.49
C GLU A 118 -5.11 8.02 17.89
N GLY A 119 -5.10 8.17 16.57
CA GLY A 119 -5.40 9.45 15.93
C GLY A 119 -4.39 10.55 16.29
N GLY A 120 -4.58 11.75 15.77
CA GLY A 120 -3.82 12.93 16.21
C GLY A 120 -2.66 13.35 15.30
N SER A 121 -2.40 12.64 14.21
CA SER A 121 -1.52 13.17 13.15
C SER A 121 -2.24 14.27 12.36
N GLU A 122 -1.56 15.34 12.04
CA GLU A 122 -2.07 16.40 11.16
C GLU A 122 -2.08 15.94 9.69
N PHE A 123 -1.14 15.06 9.32
CA PHE A 123 -0.92 14.60 7.96
C PHE A 123 -1.03 13.07 7.86
N PRO A 124 -1.31 12.53 6.64
CA PRO A 124 -1.15 11.10 6.36
C PRO A 124 0.25 10.60 6.74
N SER A 125 0.34 9.39 7.29
CA SER A 125 1.59 8.91 7.91
C SER A 125 2.02 7.49 7.52
N CYS A 126 1.32 6.84 6.57
CA CYS A 126 1.69 5.51 6.08
C CYS A 126 2.78 5.60 5.00
N HIS A 127 3.92 6.19 5.37
CA HIS A 127 4.99 6.49 4.42
C HIS A 127 5.72 5.24 3.92
N LEU A 128 5.96 4.25 4.78
CA LEU A 128 6.55 2.97 4.38
C LEU A 128 5.68 2.28 3.34
N SER A 129 4.36 2.28 3.57
CA SER A 129 3.38 1.72 2.64
C SER A 129 3.37 2.44 1.29
N CYS A 130 3.51 3.76 1.27
CA CYS A 130 3.59 4.50 0.01
C CYS A 130 4.75 4.02 -0.85
N GLY A 131 5.93 3.85 -0.27
CA GLY A 131 7.09 3.31 -0.99
C GLY A 131 6.91 1.86 -1.42
N LEU A 132 6.47 1.00 -0.51
CA LEU A 132 6.21 -0.42 -0.78
C LEU A 132 5.22 -0.63 -1.92
N LEU A 133 4.08 0.05 -1.86
CA LEU A 133 3.03 -0.03 -2.88
C LEU A 133 3.50 0.56 -4.21
N ALA A 134 4.33 1.61 -4.20
CA ALA A 134 4.89 2.19 -5.43
C ALA A 134 5.74 1.18 -6.20
N ASP A 135 6.64 0.46 -5.54
CA ASP A 135 7.46 -0.56 -6.20
C ASP A 135 6.62 -1.75 -6.63
N VAL A 136 5.75 -2.28 -5.77
CA VAL A 136 4.87 -3.43 -6.09
C VAL A 136 3.97 -3.12 -7.29
N PHE A 137 3.28 -1.98 -7.30
CA PHE A 137 2.39 -1.61 -8.41
C PHE A 137 3.15 -1.21 -9.67
N GLY A 138 4.34 -0.62 -9.53
CA GLY A 138 5.25 -0.39 -10.65
C GLY A 138 5.63 -1.69 -11.37
N ARG A 139 5.97 -2.73 -10.61
CA ARG A 139 6.28 -4.07 -11.16
C ARG A 139 5.07 -4.77 -11.76
N ILE A 140 3.89 -4.62 -11.18
CA ILE A 140 2.65 -5.15 -11.78
C ILE A 140 2.38 -4.47 -13.12
N ALA A 141 2.58 -3.15 -13.22
CA ALA A 141 2.33 -2.36 -14.42
C ALA A 141 3.47 -2.39 -15.46
N ASP A 142 4.59 -3.07 -15.14
CA ASP A 142 5.83 -3.05 -15.95
C ASP A 142 6.30 -1.62 -16.27
N GLY A 143 6.25 -0.74 -15.24
CA GLY A 143 6.59 0.67 -15.39
C GLY A 143 6.82 1.38 -14.05
N LEU A 144 6.91 2.71 -14.09
CA LEU A 144 7.03 3.50 -12.88
C LEU A 144 5.65 3.81 -12.30
N ALA A 145 5.47 3.58 -11.02
CA ALA A 145 4.31 4.02 -10.28
C ALA A 145 4.74 4.90 -9.10
N ALA A 146 3.90 5.88 -8.80
CA ALA A 146 3.98 6.64 -7.56
C ALA A 146 2.75 6.36 -6.71
N VAL A 147 2.89 6.54 -5.39
CA VAL A 147 1.80 6.37 -4.43
C VAL A 147 1.77 7.56 -3.48
N MET A 148 0.57 8.09 -3.26
CA MET A 148 0.31 9.19 -2.34
C MET A 148 -0.86 8.84 -1.44
N GLU A 149 -0.65 8.84 -0.12
CA GLU A 149 -1.76 8.69 0.84
C GLU A 149 -2.50 10.03 0.97
N VAL A 150 -3.82 10.03 0.78
CA VAL A 150 -4.68 11.22 0.84
C VAL A 150 -5.70 11.18 1.98
N GLU A 151 -6.05 10.00 2.48
CA GLU A 151 -6.81 9.79 3.70
C GLU A 151 -6.05 8.79 4.58
N CYS A 152 -5.94 9.06 5.89
CA CYS A 152 -5.19 8.21 6.83
C CYS A 152 -5.92 8.07 8.15
N ARG A 153 -6.09 6.84 8.63
CA ARG A 153 -6.71 6.55 9.93
C ARG A 153 -5.94 7.17 11.10
N THR A 154 -4.62 7.30 10.99
CA THR A 154 -3.81 8.04 12.00
C THR A 154 -4.20 9.51 12.09
N ARG A 155 -4.76 10.09 11.02
CA ARG A 155 -5.34 11.43 10.98
C ARG A 155 -6.82 11.48 11.39
N SER A 156 -7.37 10.37 11.84
CA SER A 156 -8.79 10.17 12.16
C SER A 156 -9.72 10.11 10.95
N ASP A 157 -9.20 9.88 9.75
CA ASP A 157 -10.03 9.54 8.59
C ASP A 157 -10.65 8.14 8.78
N VAL A 158 -11.78 7.88 8.12
CA VAL A 158 -12.48 6.58 8.24
C VAL A 158 -11.72 5.41 7.63
N ARG A 159 -10.70 5.69 6.81
CA ARG A 159 -9.84 4.72 6.13
C ARG A 159 -8.49 5.31 5.83
N CYS A 160 -7.54 4.45 5.42
CA CYS A 160 -6.39 4.84 4.64
C CYS A 160 -6.77 4.77 3.16
N ARG A 161 -6.45 5.80 2.38
CA ARG A 161 -6.60 5.84 0.94
C ARG A 161 -5.29 6.21 0.29
N PHE A 162 -4.79 5.30 -0.53
CA PHE A 162 -3.59 5.50 -1.34
C PHE A 162 -4.01 5.72 -2.80
N LEU A 163 -3.58 6.81 -3.40
CA LEU A 163 -3.67 7.04 -4.84
C LEU A 163 -2.45 6.43 -5.50
N VAL A 164 -2.66 5.66 -6.56
CA VAL A 164 -1.61 5.02 -7.36
C VAL A 164 -1.75 5.51 -8.80
N GLY A 165 -0.67 5.95 -9.40
CA GLY A 165 -0.64 6.42 -10.78
C GLY A 165 0.77 6.68 -11.28
N ALA A 166 0.89 7.16 -12.51
CA ALA A 166 2.18 7.61 -13.04
C ALA A 166 2.73 8.78 -12.19
N PRO A 167 4.06 8.86 -11.98
CA PRO A 167 4.66 9.90 -11.14
C PRO A 167 4.24 11.32 -11.51
N GLU A 168 4.20 11.64 -12.80
CA GLU A 168 3.79 12.95 -13.32
C GLU A 168 2.30 13.25 -13.04
N THR A 169 1.44 12.22 -13.11
CA THR A 169 0.02 12.37 -12.78
C THR A 169 -0.19 12.71 -11.31
N LEU A 170 0.49 11.97 -10.41
CA LEU A 170 0.37 12.23 -8.98
C LEU A 170 1.04 13.55 -8.57
N ALA A 171 2.13 13.94 -9.22
CA ALA A 171 2.75 15.25 -9.01
C ALA A 171 1.77 16.40 -9.38
N ALA A 172 1.08 16.30 -10.52
CA ALA A 172 0.09 17.31 -10.92
C ALA A 172 -1.11 17.36 -9.95
N ILE A 173 -1.57 16.20 -9.44
CA ILE A 173 -2.62 16.16 -8.42
C ILE A 173 -2.13 16.82 -7.11
N TYR A 174 -0.92 16.51 -6.68
CA TYR A 174 -0.33 17.10 -5.47
C TYR A 174 -0.22 18.65 -5.59
N GLU A 175 0.24 19.15 -6.73
CA GLU A 175 0.32 20.60 -6.96
C GLU A 175 -1.05 21.30 -6.87
N ARG A 176 -2.10 20.69 -7.41
CA ARG A 176 -3.48 21.21 -7.30
C ARG A 176 -3.99 21.18 -5.86
N MET A 177 -3.69 20.11 -5.12
CA MET A 177 -4.02 20.01 -3.71
C MET A 177 -3.28 21.08 -2.89
N ALA A 178 -2.02 21.38 -3.20
CA ALA A 178 -1.25 22.47 -2.59
C ALA A 178 -1.86 23.86 -2.86
N GLN A 179 -2.67 24.00 -3.93
CA GLN A 179 -3.45 25.22 -4.23
C GLN A 179 -4.81 25.24 -3.53
N GLY A 180 -5.12 24.24 -2.69
CA GLY A 180 -6.30 24.19 -1.85
C GLY A 180 -7.46 23.33 -2.39
N LEU A 181 -7.29 22.61 -3.51
CA LEU A 181 -8.30 21.67 -3.98
C LEU A 181 -8.27 20.38 -3.12
N SER A 182 -9.43 19.77 -2.95
CA SER A 182 -9.48 18.39 -2.47
C SER A 182 -8.86 17.44 -3.50
N TYR A 183 -8.38 16.27 -3.08
CA TYR A 183 -7.85 15.28 -4.02
C TYR A 183 -8.87 14.85 -5.07
N ALA A 184 -10.17 14.82 -4.72
CA ALA A 184 -11.23 14.45 -5.65
C ALA A 184 -11.41 15.51 -6.77
N GLU A 185 -11.37 16.78 -6.42
CA GLU A 185 -11.38 17.88 -7.38
C GLU A 185 -10.10 17.89 -8.22
N ALA A 186 -8.96 17.64 -7.61
CA ALA A 186 -7.67 17.59 -8.28
C ALA A 186 -7.54 16.44 -9.31
N ILE A 187 -8.24 15.32 -9.12
CA ILE A 187 -8.31 14.21 -10.08
C ILE A 187 -9.27 14.54 -11.24
N GLY A 188 -10.39 15.21 -10.96
CA GLY A 188 -11.45 15.49 -11.93
C GLY A 188 -11.23 16.71 -12.82
N SER A 189 -10.17 17.49 -12.58
CA SER A 189 -9.87 18.76 -13.27
C SER A 189 -8.90 18.61 -14.43
#